data_fc5858361a4e0e7d6ca1eb24da83c927
#
_entry.id   fc5858361a4e0e7d6ca1eb24da83c927
#
_cell.length_a   1.000
_cell.length_b   1.000
_cell.length_c   1.000
_cell.angle_alpha   90.00
_cell.angle_beta   90.00
_cell.angle_gamma   90.00
#
_symmetry.space_group_name_H-M   'P 1'
#
loop_
_entity.id
_entity.type
_entity.pdbx_description
1 polymer ?
#
loop_
_entity_poly.entity_id
_entity_poly.type
_entity_poly.pdbx_seq_one_letter_code
_entity_poly.pdbx_strand_id
1 'polypeptide(L)'
;MHEMAIMQGILEIAEGEAEKHGAVRIAEIKLRIGEFRGVVRDALEFAFEALRQGTRAEQAVLEIETVPLRASCPNCSERNIPLNDFSLLCRDCGSILTIIAGREMEIEYLDLE
;
A
#
# COMPACT_ATOMS: atom_id res chain seq x y z
N MET A 1 10.74 3.78 7.39
CA MET A 1 9.45 3.18 7.76
C MET A 1 9.68 1.74 8.21
N HIS A 2 8.83 1.21 9.06
CA HIS A 2 9.04 -0.11 9.66
C HIS A 2 8.41 -1.21 8.80
N GLU A 3 9.07 -1.56 7.69
CA GLU A 3 8.51 -2.51 6.72
C GLU A 3 8.27 -3.90 7.32
N MET A 4 9.12 -4.35 8.24
CA MET A 4 8.91 -5.65 8.89
C MET A 4 7.61 -5.66 9.69
N ALA A 5 7.36 -4.61 10.46
CA ALA A 5 6.12 -4.50 11.25
C ALA A 5 4.89 -4.37 10.34
N ILE A 6 5.02 -3.62 9.25
CA ILE A 6 3.93 -3.47 8.28
C ILE A 6 3.58 -4.83 7.67
N MET A 7 4.58 -5.58 7.23
CA MET A 7 4.35 -6.88 6.60
C MET A 7 3.80 -7.88 7.61
N GLN A 8 4.25 -7.83 8.85
CA GLN A 8 3.71 -8.68 9.91
C GLN A 8 2.21 -8.46 10.07
N GLY A 9 1.78 -7.19 10.10
CA GLY A 9 0.36 -6.85 10.19
C GLY A 9 -0.43 -7.33 8.97
N ILE A 10 0.14 -7.18 7.78
CA ILE A 10 -0.50 -7.64 6.53
C ILE A 10 -0.70 -9.16 6.57
N LEU A 11 0.33 -9.89 6.96
CA LEU A 11 0.24 -11.35 7.02
C LEU A 11 -0.74 -11.83 8.09
N GLU A 12 -0.84 -11.12 9.22
CA GLU A 12 -1.82 -11.44 10.24
C GLU A 12 -3.26 -11.29 9.72
N ILE A 13 -3.51 -10.21 8.98
CA ILE A 13 -4.83 -9.98 8.36
C ILE A 13 -5.12 -11.05 7.33
N ALA A 14 -4.14 -11.36 6.48
CA ALA A 14 -4.30 -12.37 5.43
C ALA A 14 -4.57 -13.75 6.02
N GLU A 15 -3.84 -14.14 7.07
CA GLU A 15 -4.05 -15.40 7.76
C GLU A 15 -5.45 -15.47 8.39
N GLY A 16 -5.87 -14.37 9.02
CA GLY A 16 -7.21 -14.29 9.62
C GLY A 16 -8.31 -14.46 8.59
N GLU A 17 -8.18 -13.83 7.44
CA GLU A 17 -9.16 -13.96 6.37
C GLU A 17 -9.15 -15.37 5.78
N ALA A 18 -7.98 -15.97 5.57
CA ALA A 18 -7.88 -17.33 5.07
C ALA A 18 -8.55 -18.32 6.03
N GLU A 19 -8.36 -18.15 7.32
CA GLU A 19 -8.99 -19.00 8.32
C GLU A 19 -10.50 -18.85 8.30
N LYS A 20 -11.01 -17.63 8.21
CA LYS A 20 -12.46 -17.35 8.12
C LYS A 20 -13.11 -18.07 6.94
N HIS A 21 -12.42 -18.15 5.82
CA HIS A 21 -12.95 -18.74 4.59
C HIS A 21 -12.59 -20.22 4.43
N GLY A 22 -11.95 -20.81 5.43
CA GLY A 22 -11.55 -22.22 5.38
C GLY A 22 -10.50 -22.50 4.32
N ALA A 23 -9.70 -21.50 3.94
CA ALA A 23 -8.68 -21.66 2.92
C ALA A 23 -7.48 -22.42 3.47
N VAL A 24 -6.91 -23.29 2.63
CA VAL A 24 -5.71 -24.05 3.00
C VAL A 24 -4.47 -23.22 2.74
N ARG A 25 -4.55 -22.33 1.76
CA ARG A 25 -3.38 -21.56 1.36
C ARG A 25 -3.81 -20.23 0.72
N ILE A 26 -2.87 -19.27 0.75
CA ILE A 26 -3.03 -17.97 0.11
C ILE A 26 -2.20 -18.02 -1.16
N ALA A 27 -2.85 -17.82 -2.32
CA ALA A 27 -2.17 -17.84 -3.61
C ALA A 27 -1.57 -16.50 -3.98
N GLU A 28 -2.25 -15.40 -3.62
CA GLU A 28 -1.77 -14.07 -3.96
C GLU A 28 -2.23 -13.05 -2.93
N ILE A 29 -1.36 -12.08 -2.66
CA ILE A 29 -1.68 -10.90 -1.84
C ILE A 29 -1.40 -9.68 -2.71
N LYS A 30 -2.43 -8.88 -2.97
CA LYS A 30 -2.28 -7.62 -3.72
C LYS A 30 -2.39 -6.44 -2.78
N LEU A 31 -1.34 -5.63 -2.76
CA LEU A 31 -1.27 -4.43 -1.91
C LEU A 31 -1.33 -3.16 -2.77
N ARG A 32 -1.97 -2.13 -2.23
CA ARG A 32 -1.89 -0.78 -2.76
C ARG A 32 -1.28 0.10 -1.68
N ILE A 33 -0.14 0.69 -2.01
CA ILE A 33 0.61 1.51 -1.05
C ILE A 33 0.89 2.86 -1.68
N GLY A 34 0.46 3.92 -1.00
CA GLY A 34 0.63 5.27 -1.47
C GLY A 34 2.07 5.75 -1.36
N GLU A 35 2.49 6.51 -2.34
CA GLU A 35 3.82 7.10 -2.39
C GLU A 35 4.12 7.94 -1.14
N PHE A 36 3.11 8.60 -0.59
CA PHE A 36 3.24 9.44 0.60
C PHE A 36 3.64 8.66 1.84
N ARG A 37 3.42 7.33 1.87
CA ARG A 37 3.76 6.49 3.02
C ARG A 37 5.26 6.31 3.21
N GLY A 38 6.05 6.53 2.15
CA GLY A 38 7.50 6.39 2.25
C GLY A 38 7.98 4.97 2.49
N VAL A 39 7.18 3.97 2.14
CA VAL A 39 7.55 2.57 2.32
C VAL A 39 8.55 2.18 1.25
N VAL A 40 9.65 1.55 1.66
CA VAL A 40 10.65 1.05 0.73
C VAL A 40 10.19 -0.33 0.24
N ARG A 41 9.89 -0.42 -1.05
CA ARG A 41 9.35 -1.63 -1.66
C ARG A 41 10.24 -2.86 -1.46
N ASP A 42 11.55 -2.71 -1.70
CA ASP A 42 12.48 -3.82 -1.56
C ASP A 42 12.54 -4.34 -0.12
N ALA A 43 12.46 -3.42 0.85
CA ALA A 43 12.43 -3.81 2.27
C ALA A 43 11.15 -4.55 2.61
N LEU A 44 10.05 -4.14 2.01
CA LEU A 44 8.76 -4.80 2.23
C LEU A 44 8.76 -6.21 1.63
N GLU A 45 9.32 -6.36 0.43
CA GLU A 45 9.45 -7.67 -0.21
C GLU A 45 10.38 -8.59 0.58
N PHE A 46 11.47 -8.04 1.09
CA PHE A 46 12.39 -8.79 1.95
C PHE A 46 11.68 -9.27 3.22
N ALA A 47 10.90 -8.40 3.85
CA ALA A 47 10.13 -8.74 5.04
C ALA A 47 9.14 -9.88 4.74
N PHE A 48 8.50 -9.83 3.58
CA PHE A 48 7.57 -10.87 3.15
C PHE A 48 8.30 -12.23 3.06
N GLU A 49 9.45 -12.25 2.40
CA GLU A 49 10.23 -13.49 2.26
C GLU A 49 10.63 -14.05 3.64
N ALA A 50 10.98 -13.17 4.58
CA ALA A 50 11.39 -13.60 5.91
C ALA A 50 10.22 -14.14 6.75
N LEU A 51 9.03 -13.53 6.61
CA LEU A 51 7.90 -13.82 7.49
C LEU A 51 6.93 -14.88 6.95
N ARG A 52 7.01 -15.20 5.68
CA ARG A 52 6.06 -16.11 5.04
C ARG A 52 6.26 -17.58 5.39
N GLN A 53 7.43 -17.93 5.89
CA GLN A 53 7.79 -19.33 6.17
C GLN A 53 6.86 -19.95 7.20
N GLY A 54 6.30 -21.12 6.89
CA GLY A 54 5.40 -21.82 7.80
C GLY A 54 3.99 -21.25 7.87
N THR A 55 3.65 -20.27 7.01
CA THR A 55 2.31 -19.68 6.97
C THR A 55 1.58 -20.17 5.71
N ARG A 56 0.27 -19.88 5.64
CA ARG A 56 -0.51 -20.16 4.43
C ARG A 56 -0.02 -19.36 3.23
N ALA A 57 0.77 -18.32 3.44
CA ALA A 57 1.33 -17.47 2.38
C ALA A 57 2.71 -17.94 1.91
N GLU A 58 3.16 -19.12 2.33
CA GLU A 58 4.49 -19.61 2.00
C GLU A 58 4.78 -19.66 0.50
N GLN A 59 3.76 -19.91 -0.29
CA GLN A 59 3.87 -20.00 -1.76
C GLN A 59 3.16 -18.83 -2.46
N ALA A 60 2.72 -17.83 -1.71
CA ALA A 60 1.93 -16.75 -2.28
C ALA A 60 2.78 -15.81 -3.13
N VAL A 61 2.14 -15.25 -4.16
CA VAL A 61 2.72 -14.16 -4.93
C VAL A 61 2.34 -12.86 -4.25
N LEU A 62 3.32 -11.99 -4.03
CA LEU A 62 3.08 -10.66 -3.49
C LEU A 62 3.13 -9.64 -4.63
N GLU A 63 2.03 -8.94 -4.84
CA GLU A 63 1.93 -7.85 -5.81
C GLU A 63 1.80 -6.54 -5.06
N ILE A 64 2.65 -5.57 -5.40
CA ILE A 64 2.60 -4.25 -4.77
C ILE A 64 2.38 -3.20 -5.85
N GLU A 65 1.27 -2.51 -5.75
CA GLU A 65 0.98 -1.36 -6.61
C GLU A 65 1.30 -0.09 -5.83
N THR A 66 2.19 0.74 -6.38
CA THR A 66 2.49 2.03 -5.79
C THR A 66 1.51 3.06 -6.34
N VAL A 67 0.78 3.72 -5.45
CA VAL A 67 -0.19 4.74 -5.84
C VAL A 67 0.49 6.10 -5.80
N PRO A 68 0.60 6.79 -6.94
CA PRO A 68 1.27 8.08 -7.00
C PRO A 68 0.58 9.14 -6.15
N LEU A 69 1.38 10.07 -5.64
CA LEU A 69 0.86 11.19 -4.87
C LEU A 69 0.17 12.17 -5.80
N ARG A 70 -1.11 12.45 -5.51
CA ARG A 70 -1.94 13.37 -6.27
C ARG A 70 -2.65 14.32 -5.33
N ALA A 71 -2.88 15.53 -5.80
CA ALA A 71 -3.54 16.55 -5.01
C ALA A 71 -4.55 17.33 -5.84
N SER A 72 -5.40 18.09 -5.17
CA SER A 72 -6.28 19.04 -5.82
C SER A 72 -6.15 20.39 -5.13
N CYS A 73 -6.37 21.47 -5.89
CA CYS A 73 -6.40 22.81 -5.32
C CYS A 73 -7.86 23.22 -5.10
N PRO A 74 -8.27 23.43 -3.85
CA PRO A 74 -9.66 23.82 -3.60
C PRO A 74 -10.00 25.20 -4.16
N ASN A 75 -9.01 26.06 -4.31
CA ASN A 75 -9.20 27.41 -4.82
C ASN A 75 -9.28 27.46 -6.34
N CYS A 76 -8.40 26.70 -7.03
CA CYS A 76 -8.36 26.68 -8.48
C CYS A 76 -9.30 25.63 -9.08
N SER A 77 -9.91 24.80 -8.26
CA SER A 77 -10.76 23.67 -8.68
C SER A 77 -10.02 22.68 -9.58
N GLU A 78 -8.71 22.70 -9.56
CA GLU A 78 -7.90 21.79 -10.36
C GLU A 78 -7.71 20.47 -9.61
N ARG A 79 -7.81 19.36 -10.36
CA ARG A 79 -7.72 18.03 -9.78
C ARG A 79 -6.57 17.25 -10.42
N ASN A 80 -6.10 16.23 -9.70
CA ASN A 80 -5.06 15.32 -10.18
C ASN A 80 -3.74 16.03 -10.46
N ILE A 81 -3.38 16.96 -9.59
CA ILE A 81 -2.09 17.63 -9.68
C ILE A 81 -1.02 16.64 -9.19
N PRO A 82 -0.05 16.27 -10.03
CA PRO A 82 1.04 15.39 -9.58
C PRO A 82 1.97 16.17 -8.66
N LEU A 83 2.34 15.56 -7.53
CA LEU A 83 3.29 16.16 -6.58
C LEU A 83 4.60 15.41 -6.66
N ASN A 84 5.63 16.07 -7.18
CA ASN A 84 6.93 15.45 -7.36
C ASN A 84 7.92 15.79 -6.25
N ASP A 85 7.66 16.86 -5.51
CA ASP A 85 8.58 17.36 -4.49
C ASP A 85 7.95 17.46 -3.11
N PHE A 86 6.76 16.88 -2.94
CA PHE A 86 5.99 16.92 -1.68
C PHE A 86 5.62 18.34 -1.22
N SER A 87 5.73 19.32 -2.10
CA SER A 87 5.25 20.67 -1.81
C SER A 87 3.72 20.66 -1.82
N LEU A 88 3.11 21.11 -0.74
CA LEU A 88 1.66 21.13 -0.62
C LEU A 88 1.05 22.48 -0.96
N LEU A 89 1.80 23.32 -1.67
CA LEU A 89 1.32 24.63 -2.09
C LEU A 89 1.04 24.65 -3.58
N CYS A 90 -0.11 25.21 -3.96
CA CYS A 90 -0.46 25.37 -5.38
C CYS A 90 0.50 26.35 -6.04
N ARG A 91 1.05 25.95 -7.18
CA ARG A 91 2.00 26.80 -7.93
C ARG A 91 1.34 28.04 -8.50
N ASP A 92 0.04 27.98 -8.76
CA ASP A 92 -0.67 29.07 -9.40
C ASP A 92 -1.23 30.09 -8.41
N CYS A 93 -1.74 29.64 -7.25
CA CYS A 93 -2.40 30.54 -6.33
C CYS A 93 -1.82 30.52 -4.90
N GLY A 94 -0.90 29.61 -4.61
CA GLY A 94 -0.28 29.52 -3.29
C GLY A 94 -1.13 28.90 -2.20
N SER A 95 -2.34 28.45 -2.52
CA SER A 95 -3.21 27.79 -1.54
C SER A 95 -2.67 26.43 -1.15
N ILE A 96 -3.03 25.96 0.05
CA ILE A 96 -2.66 24.63 0.51
C ILE A 96 -3.46 23.59 -0.28
N LEU A 97 -2.75 22.64 -0.86
CA LEU A 97 -3.36 21.56 -1.65
C LEU A 97 -3.95 20.49 -0.75
N THR A 98 -4.96 19.80 -1.26
CA THR A 98 -5.57 18.65 -0.61
C THR A 98 -5.06 17.39 -1.30
N ILE A 99 -4.47 16.47 -0.53
CA ILE A 99 -4.00 15.20 -1.09
C ILE A 99 -5.22 14.31 -1.34
N ILE A 100 -5.38 13.85 -2.60
CA ILE A 100 -6.51 13.02 -3.00
C ILE A 100 -6.10 11.57 -3.31
N ALA A 101 -4.81 11.31 -3.48
CA ALA A 101 -4.30 9.95 -3.67
C ALA A 101 -2.84 9.90 -3.23
N GLY A 102 -2.37 8.70 -2.87
CA GLY A 102 -0.98 8.49 -2.45
C GLY A 102 -0.80 8.22 -0.98
N ARG A 103 -1.90 8.11 -0.21
CA ARG A 103 -1.86 7.78 1.21
C ARG A 103 -2.30 6.36 1.51
N GLU A 104 -2.62 5.59 0.50
CA GLU A 104 -3.17 4.25 0.64
C GLU A 104 -2.19 3.32 1.37
N MET A 105 -2.75 2.42 2.15
CA MET A 105 -2.04 1.33 2.78
C MET A 105 -3.09 0.24 2.97
N GLU A 106 -3.30 -0.57 1.94
CA GLU A 106 -4.41 -1.49 1.96
C GLU A 106 -4.11 -2.78 1.22
N ILE A 107 -4.77 -3.85 1.65
CA ILE A 107 -4.81 -5.10 0.91
C ILE A 107 -5.96 -4.96 -0.06
N GLU A 108 -5.65 -4.86 -1.35
CA GLU A 108 -6.68 -4.70 -2.36
C GLU A 108 -7.48 -5.99 -2.52
N TYR A 109 -6.78 -7.13 -2.56
CA TYR A 109 -7.43 -8.42 -2.56
C TYR A 109 -6.48 -9.51 -2.09
N LEU A 110 -7.08 -10.63 -1.72
CA LEU A 110 -6.40 -11.88 -1.43
C LEU A 110 -6.98 -12.94 -2.35
N ASP A 111 -6.12 -13.75 -2.94
CA ASP A 111 -6.55 -14.92 -3.70
C ASP A 111 -6.32 -16.13 -2.80
N LEU A 112 -7.40 -16.75 -2.37
CA LEU A 112 -7.38 -17.86 -1.41
C LEU A 112 -7.70 -19.17 -2.11
N GLU A 113 -7.04 -20.25 -1.67
CA GLU A 113 -7.28 -21.58 -2.21
C GLU A 113 -7.68 -22.58 -1.13
#